data_52dff0220ac36fd14ca9b67014f6dad7
#
_entry.id   52dff0220ac36fd14ca9b67014f6dad7
#
_cell.length_a   1.000
_cell.length_b   1.000
_cell.length_c   1.000
_cell.angle_alpha   90.00
_cell.angle_beta   90.00
_cell.angle_gamma   90.00
#
_symmetry.space_group_name_H-M   'P 1'
#
loop_
_entity.id
_entity.type
_entity.pdbx_description
1 polymer ?
#
loop_
_entity_poly.entity_id
_entity_poly.type
_entity_poly.pdbx_seq_one_letter_code
_entity_poly.pdbx_strand_id
1 'polypeptide(L)'
;MLPDKCGLSAKELLTTTSRLNALPTREKPKVGLVASQQETLRSLASDFKEYLESHPYGHLVLQGHADRRGRPQSNKALSERRAEITKRFLVGLGVPEANLETKAVGEEANMTQEQVKQLVEEHPNLSQEQKDKILNNLSIVTQGQNRRVDITLSGTGQQPVRQFPFNAEDALTLLSPKEAGANLSAENKR
;
A
#
# COMPACT_ATOMS: atom_id res chain seq x y z
N MET A 1 -17.92 15.88 30.76
CA MET A 1 -16.76 15.16 30.19
C MET A 1 -17.34 13.89 29.54
N LEU A 2 -17.66 13.95 28.25
CA LEU A 2 -18.18 12.81 27.50
C LEU A 2 -16.98 12.01 27.00
N PRO A 3 -16.99 10.66 27.08
CA PRO A 3 -15.88 9.86 26.56
C PRO A 3 -15.94 9.90 25.03
N ASP A 4 -14.76 10.16 24.42
CA ASP A 4 -14.54 10.02 22.99
C ASP A 4 -14.95 8.63 22.54
N LYS A 5 -16.07 8.57 21.81
CA LYS A 5 -16.62 7.33 21.24
C LYS A 5 -16.01 6.95 19.89
N CYS A 6 -14.96 7.61 19.45
CA CYS A 6 -14.18 7.14 18.29
C CYS A 6 -13.08 6.21 18.80
N GLY A 7 -13.35 4.90 18.79
CA GLY A 7 -12.42 3.86 19.25
C GLY A 7 -11.21 3.62 18.36
N LEU A 8 -10.97 4.45 17.35
CA LEU A 8 -9.78 4.44 16.52
C LEU A 8 -8.88 5.60 16.94
N SER A 9 -7.76 5.28 17.56
CA SER A 9 -6.75 6.29 17.82
C SER A 9 -6.24 6.83 16.48
N ALA A 10 -5.95 8.14 16.42
CA ALA A 10 -5.29 8.75 15.25
C ALA A 10 -4.03 7.97 14.81
N LYS A 11 -3.47 7.10 15.65
CA LYS A 11 -2.41 6.15 15.35
C LYS A 11 -2.82 5.00 14.41
N GLU A 12 -4.06 4.54 14.45
CA GLU A 12 -4.52 3.40 13.64
C GLU A 12 -4.93 3.80 12.23
N LEU A 13 -5.34 5.06 12.02
CA LEU A 13 -5.54 5.62 10.69
C LEU A 13 -4.22 5.96 9.95
N LEU A 14 -3.08 5.88 10.64
CA LEU A 14 -1.86 6.58 10.23
C LEU A 14 -0.98 5.87 9.22
N THR A 15 -1.16 4.60 8.90
CA THR A 15 -0.28 3.98 7.89
C THR A 15 -0.91 2.74 7.26
N THR A 16 -1.80 2.93 6.33
CA THR A 16 -2.16 1.86 5.39
C THR A 16 -1.22 1.93 4.20
N THR A 17 -0.28 1.02 4.12
CA THR A 17 0.56 0.86 2.93
C THR A 17 -0.15 -0.04 1.94
N SER A 18 -0.71 0.56 0.91
CA SER A 18 -1.37 -0.15 -0.18
C SER A 18 -0.38 -0.45 -1.31
N ARG A 19 -0.24 -1.71 -1.71
CA ARG A 19 0.65 -2.13 -2.79
C ARG A 19 -0.09 -2.33 -4.09
N LEU A 20 0.49 -1.80 -5.14
CA LEU A 20 0.02 -1.99 -6.50
C LEU A 20 0.93 -2.97 -7.23
N ASN A 21 0.42 -4.15 -7.58
CA ASN A 21 1.15 -5.11 -8.39
C ASN A 21 1.19 -4.65 -9.85
N ALA A 22 2.40 -4.47 -10.38
CA ALA A 22 2.61 -4.38 -11.82
C ALA A 22 2.85 -5.80 -12.34
N LEU A 23 1.93 -6.33 -13.14
CA LEU A 23 2.13 -7.60 -13.83
C LEU A 23 3.18 -7.41 -14.95
N PRO A 24 4.19 -8.30 -15.04
CA PRO A 24 5.16 -8.26 -16.11
C PRO A 24 4.55 -8.91 -17.36
N THR A 25 3.96 -8.10 -18.22
CA THR A 25 3.63 -8.50 -19.58
C THR A 25 4.27 -7.54 -20.56
N ARG A 26 4.56 -7.98 -21.80
CA ARG A 26 5.07 -7.14 -22.88
C ARG A 26 4.13 -5.97 -23.23
N GLU A 27 2.89 -6.04 -22.79
CA GLU A 27 1.96 -4.91 -22.78
C GLU A 27 2.33 -3.95 -21.63
N LYS A 28 2.09 -2.66 -21.83
CA LYS A 28 2.32 -1.62 -20.81
C LYS A 28 1.82 -2.12 -19.46
N PRO A 29 2.63 -2.11 -18.40
CA PRO A 29 2.28 -2.69 -17.11
C PRO A 29 0.94 -2.11 -16.65
N LYS A 30 -0.07 -2.98 -16.53
CA LYS A 30 -1.37 -2.61 -15.99
C LYS A 30 -1.18 -2.36 -14.49
N VAL A 31 -1.33 -1.12 -14.08
CA VAL A 31 -1.36 -0.76 -12.67
C VAL A 31 -2.79 -0.97 -12.19
N GLY A 32 -2.97 -1.80 -11.18
CA GLY A 32 -4.29 -2.09 -10.62
C GLY A 32 -4.21 -2.50 -9.16
N LEU A 33 -5.31 -2.37 -8.45
CA LEU A 33 -5.46 -2.80 -7.07
C LEU A 33 -5.81 -4.29 -7.03
N VAL A 34 -5.08 -5.08 -6.25
CA VAL A 34 -5.45 -6.48 -5.97
C VAL A 34 -6.54 -6.55 -4.89
N ALA A 35 -7.22 -7.70 -4.76
CA ALA A 35 -8.39 -7.84 -3.88
C ALA A 35 -8.09 -7.46 -2.42
N SER A 36 -6.96 -7.90 -1.86
CA SER A 36 -6.55 -7.55 -0.49
C SER A 36 -6.35 -6.05 -0.28
N GLN A 37 -5.77 -5.36 -1.28
CA GLN A 37 -5.60 -3.91 -1.24
C GLN A 37 -6.94 -3.17 -1.33
N GLN A 38 -7.87 -3.67 -2.15
CA GLN A 38 -9.21 -3.11 -2.24
C GLN A 38 -9.94 -3.23 -0.90
N GLU A 39 -9.79 -4.36 -0.20
CA GLU A 39 -10.41 -4.57 1.11
C GLU A 39 -9.85 -3.60 2.15
N THR A 40 -8.53 -3.49 2.23
CA THR A 40 -7.87 -2.52 3.11
C THR A 40 -8.34 -1.08 2.82
N LEU A 41 -8.47 -0.72 1.54
CA LEU A 41 -8.94 0.62 1.16
C LEU A 41 -10.44 0.82 1.44
N ARG A 42 -11.26 -0.23 1.42
CA ARG A 42 -12.68 -0.14 1.84
C ARG A 42 -12.80 0.16 3.33
N SER A 43 -12.03 -0.55 4.16
CA SER A 43 -11.98 -0.28 5.60
C SER A 43 -11.51 1.15 5.85
N LEU A 44 -10.37 1.54 5.26
CA LEU A 44 -9.86 2.91 5.38
C LEU A 44 -10.89 3.98 4.96
N ALA A 45 -11.59 3.75 3.85
CA ALA A 45 -12.60 4.70 3.38
C ALA A 45 -13.78 4.84 4.35
N SER A 46 -14.19 3.75 5.00
CA SER A 46 -15.23 3.78 6.03
C SER A 46 -14.79 4.59 7.24
N ASP A 47 -13.61 4.24 7.77
CA ASP A 47 -13.04 4.88 8.96
C ASP A 47 -12.73 6.35 8.74
N PHE A 48 -12.23 6.70 7.54
CA PHE A 48 -11.93 8.09 7.20
C PHE A 48 -13.19 8.94 7.01
N LYS A 49 -14.27 8.39 6.46
CA LYS A 49 -15.55 9.11 6.37
C LYS A 49 -16.13 9.41 7.76
N GLU A 50 -16.08 8.45 8.68
CA GLU A 50 -16.48 8.66 10.07
C GLU A 50 -15.59 9.73 10.75
N TYR A 51 -14.27 9.68 10.52
CA TYR A 51 -13.36 10.70 11.00
C TYR A 51 -13.71 12.11 10.51
N LEU A 52 -14.10 12.25 9.24
CA LEU A 52 -14.46 13.53 8.64
C LEU A 52 -15.71 14.16 9.25
N GLU A 53 -16.60 13.40 9.88
CA GLU A 53 -17.79 13.95 10.58
C GLU A 53 -17.38 14.92 11.70
N SER A 54 -16.29 14.62 12.40
CA SER A 54 -15.75 15.48 13.47
C SER A 54 -14.56 16.34 13.01
N HIS A 55 -13.91 16.01 11.90
CA HIS A 55 -12.73 16.67 11.38
C HIS A 55 -12.85 16.99 9.88
N PRO A 56 -13.74 17.92 9.48
CA PRO A 56 -14.07 18.16 8.07
C PRO A 56 -12.90 18.64 7.21
N TYR A 57 -11.85 19.17 7.83
CA TYR A 57 -10.63 19.61 7.15
C TYR A 57 -9.50 18.57 7.14
N GLY A 58 -9.75 17.39 7.72
CA GLY A 58 -8.81 16.28 7.63
C GLY A 58 -8.62 15.82 6.18
N HIS A 59 -7.41 15.46 5.79
CA HIS A 59 -7.18 14.93 4.46
C HIS A 59 -6.11 13.82 4.46
N LEU A 60 -6.24 12.91 3.49
CA LEU A 60 -5.28 11.86 3.24
C LEU A 60 -4.30 12.29 2.16
N VAL A 61 -3.02 12.12 2.42
CA VAL A 61 -1.94 12.29 1.45
C VAL A 61 -1.53 10.91 0.93
N LEU A 62 -1.71 10.70 -0.38
CA LEU A 62 -1.43 9.45 -1.09
C LEU A 62 -0.08 9.59 -1.81
N GLN A 63 0.98 9.01 -1.25
CA GLN A 63 2.33 9.10 -1.81
C GLN A 63 2.65 7.84 -2.62
N GLY A 64 2.69 7.97 -3.93
CA GLY A 64 3.06 6.87 -4.82
C GLY A 64 4.57 6.69 -4.90
N HIS A 65 5.02 5.42 -4.89
CA HIS A 65 6.42 5.02 -5.01
C HIS A 65 6.62 4.04 -6.17
N ALA A 66 7.83 4.00 -6.71
CA ALA A 66 8.28 3.03 -7.71
C ALA A 66 9.61 2.43 -7.30
N ASP A 67 9.86 1.19 -7.68
CA ASP A 67 11.21 0.59 -7.53
C ASP A 67 12.22 1.23 -8.50
N ARG A 68 13.52 1.04 -8.26
CA ARG A 68 14.61 1.65 -9.04
C ARG A 68 14.79 1.08 -10.46
N ARG A 69 13.94 0.17 -10.92
CA ARG A 69 14.02 -0.37 -12.28
C ARG A 69 13.38 0.61 -13.26
N GLY A 70 14.16 1.10 -14.18
CA GLY A 70 13.69 2.05 -15.20
C GLY A 70 14.36 3.41 -15.12
N ARG A 71 13.86 4.34 -15.91
CA ARG A 71 14.33 5.73 -15.89
C ARG A 71 13.61 6.53 -14.80
N PRO A 72 14.28 7.47 -14.11
CA PRO A 72 13.68 8.29 -13.05
C PRO A 72 12.34 8.94 -13.45
N GLN A 73 12.29 9.51 -14.67
CA GLN A 73 11.05 10.10 -15.19
C GLN A 73 9.91 9.09 -15.35
N SER A 74 10.23 7.86 -15.80
CA SER A 74 9.24 6.78 -15.92
C SER A 74 8.76 6.31 -14.55
N ASN A 75 9.66 6.25 -13.57
CA ASN A 75 9.34 5.89 -12.19
C ASN A 75 8.48 6.98 -11.52
N LYS A 76 8.76 8.26 -11.80
CA LYS A 76 7.93 9.37 -11.35
C LYS A 76 6.50 9.24 -11.89
N ALA A 77 6.34 9.07 -13.22
CA ALA A 77 5.03 8.89 -13.85
C ALA A 77 4.30 7.62 -13.40
N LEU A 78 5.04 6.54 -13.08
CA LEU A 78 4.46 5.31 -12.55
C LEU A 78 3.96 5.49 -11.12
N SER A 79 4.70 6.22 -10.30
CA SER A 79 4.31 6.53 -8.91
C SER A 79 3.08 7.44 -8.87
N GLU A 80 3.00 8.42 -9.76
CA GLU A 80 1.82 9.27 -9.91
C GLU A 80 0.58 8.46 -10.26
N ARG A 81 0.67 7.58 -11.28
CA ARG A 81 -0.45 6.71 -11.65
C ARG A 81 -0.91 5.81 -10.51
N ARG A 82 -0.01 5.32 -9.66
CA ARG A 82 -0.37 4.52 -8.49
C ARG A 82 -1.18 5.33 -7.49
N ALA A 83 -0.69 6.50 -7.12
CA ALA A 83 -1.40 7.40 -6.22
C ALA A 83 -2.79 7.77 -6.78
N GLU A 84 -2.87 8.08 -8.07
CA GLU A 84 -4.12 8.45 -8.73
C GLU A 84 -5.14 7.31 -8.80
N ILE A 85 -4.70 6.07 -9.03
CA ILE A 85 -5.60 4.89 -9.00
C ILE A 85 -6.15 4.69 -7.60
N THR A 86 -5.32 4.84 -6.56
CA THR A 86 -5.75 4.75 -5.17
C THR A 86 -6.76 5.85 -4.84
N LYS A 87 -6.49 7.10 -5.26
CA LYS A 87 -7.40 8.24 -5.10
C LYS A 87 -8.77 7.95 -5.73
N ARG A 88 -8.79 7.54 -7.00
CA ARG A 88 -10.06 7.23 -7.70
C ARG A 88 -10.84 6.11 -7.02
N PHE A 89 -10.15 5.12 -6.50
CA PHE A 89 -10.80 4.05 -5.76
C PHE A 89 -11.48 4.55 -4.48
N LEU A 90 -10.79 5.39 -3.70
CA LEU A 90 -11.35 6.01 -2.48
C LEU A 90 -12.52 6.95 -2.80
N VAL A 91 -12.41 7.75 -3.86
CA VAL A 91 -13.54 8.60 -4.34
C VAL A 91 -14.74 7.73 -4.73
N GLY A 92 -14.50 6.62 -5.42
CA GLY A 92 -15.55 5.65 -5.76
C GLY A 92 -16.24 5.01 -4.54
N LEU A 93 -15.59 5.02 -3.38
CA LEU A 93 -16.15 4.60 -2.08
C LEU A 93 -16.82 5.74 -1.30
N GLY A 94 -16.93 6.93 -1.90
CA GLY A 94 -17.60 8.08 -1.31
C GLY A 94 -16.71 8.95 -0.43
N VAL A 95 -15.38 8.79 -0.46
CA VAL A 95 -14.46 9.75 0.17
C VAL A 95 -14.44 11.03 -0.66
N PRO A 96 -14.67 12.24 -0.06
CA PRO A 96 -14.68 13.48 -0.81
C PRO A 96 -13.31 13.74 -1.45
N GLU A 97 -13.31 14.08 -2.73
CA GLU A 97 -12.06 14.32 -3.47
C GLU A 97 -11.22 15.45 -2.89
N ALA A 98 -11.87 16.47 -2.35
CA ALA A 98 -11.21 17.61 -1.69
C ALA A 98 -10.36 17.22 -0.47
N ASN A 99 -10.65 16.05 0.14
CA ASN A 99 -9.91 15.51 1.28
C ASN A 99 -8.81 14.52 0.88
N LEU A 100 -8.47 14.44 -0.43
CA LEU A 100 -7.46 13.52 -0.97
C LEU A 100 -6.40 14.28 -1.78
N GLU A 101 -5.15 14.23 -1.32
CA GLU A 101 -3.97 14.77 -2.01
C GLU A 101 -3.12 13.66 -2.57
N THR A 102 -2.63 13.78 -3.80
CA THR A 102 -1.69 12.82 -4.40
C THR A 102 -0.29 13.41 -4.51
N LYS A 103 0.74 12.60 -4.20
CA LYS A 103 2.15 12.94 -4.38
C LYS A 103 2.87 11.83 -5.12
N ALA A 104 3.61 12.18 -6.17
CA ALA A 104 4.49 11.27 -6.88
C ALA A 104 5.90 11.38 -6.31
N VAL A 105 6.40 10.33 -5.65
CA VAL A 105 7.76 10.30 -5.07
C VAL A 105 8.75 9.62 -6.02
N GLY A 106 8.27 8.73 -6.90
CA GLY A 106 9.15 7.95 -7.77
C GLY A 106 9.97 6.95 -6.97
N GLU A 107 11.29 6.96 -7.18
CA GLU A 107 12.25 6.07 -6.52
C GLU A 107 13.04 6.73 -5.38
N GLU A 108 12.81 8.01 -5.11
CA GLU A 108 13.64 8.82 -4.21
C GLU A 108 13.60 8.37 -2.74
N ALA A 109 12.46 7.80 -2.30
CA ALA A 109 12.27 7.33 -0.93
C ALA A 109 12.18 5.79 -0.86
N ASN A 110 12.99 5.10 -1.63
CA ASN A 110 13.05 3.65 -1.63
C ASN A 110 13.81 3.13 -0.40
N MET A 111 13.28 2.03 0.14
CA MET A 111 14.00 1.27 1.17
C MET A 111 15.19 0.54 0.54
N THR A 112 16.29 0.48 1.28
CA THR A 112 17.45 -0.34 0.92
C THR A 112 17.24 -1.80 1.35
N GLN A 113 18.09 -2.69 0.84
CA GLN A 113 18.04 -4.10 1.27
C GLN A 113 18.40 -4.25 2.75
N GLU A 114 19.33 -3.46 3.24
CA GLU A 114 19.76 -3.44 4.64
C GLU A 114 18.60 -3.04 5.56
N GLN A 115 17.84 -2.00 5.20
CA GLN A 115 16.66 -1.58 5.95
C GLN A 115 15.58 -2.66 5.95
N VAL A 116 15.33 -3.32 4.82
CA VAL A 116 14.35 -4.41 4.74
C VAL A 116 14.83 -5.61 5.55
N LYS A 117 16.13 -5.95 5.48
CA LYS A 117 16.72 -7.03 6.27
C LYS A 117 16.52 -6.80 7.77
N GLN A 118 16.87 -5.62 8.27
CA GLN A 118 16.69 -5.27 9.67
C GLN A 118 15.24 -5.40 10.12
N LEU A 119 14.30 -4.88 9.32
CA LEU A 119 12.86 -4.97 9.63
C LEU A 119 12.34 -6.41 9.66
N VAL A 120 12.89 -7.30 8.82
CA VAL A 120 12.56 -8.73 8.82
C VAL A 120 13.11 -9.40 10.08
N GLU A 121 14.37 -9.13 10.43
CA GLU A 121 15.02 -9.72 11.60
C GLU A 121 14.33 -9.30 12.91
N GLU A 122 13.94 -8.04 13.02
CA GLU A 122 13.27 -7.47 14.20
C GLU A 122 11.76 -7.76 14.22
N HIS A 123 11.16 -8.32 13.15
CA HIS A 123 9.72 -8.49 13.06
C HIS A 123 9.19 -9.50 14.07
N PRO A 124 8.29 -9.10 14.99
CA PRO A 124 7.91 -9.93 16.15
C PRO A 124 7.06 -11.16 15.76
N ASN A 125 6.30 -11.07 14.67
CA ASN A 125 5.31 -12.08 14.30
C ASN A 125 5.76 -13.03 13.18
N LEU A 126 7.01 -12.91 12.70
CA LEU A 126 7.57 -13.83 11.71
C LEU A 126 8.25 -15.00 12.38
N SER A 127 7.92 -16.23 11.95
CA SER A 127 8.69 -17.41 12.30
C SER A 127 10.09 -17.37 11.68
N GLN A 128 11.04 -18.13 12.22
CA GLN A 128 12.40 -18.17 11.67
C GLN A 128 12.40 -18.65 10.21
N GLU A 129 11.61 -19.66 9.88
CA GLU A 129 11.46 -20.16 8.51
C GLU A 129 10.96 -19.08 7.53
N GLN A 130 9.99 -18.25 7.99
CA GLN A 130 9.49 -17.12 7.20
C GLN A 130 10.55 -16.04 7.01
N LYS A 131 11.31 -15.73 8.05
CA LYS A 131 12.44 -14.79 7.97
C LYS A 131 13.48 -15.27 6.96
N ASP A 132 13.91 -16.52 7.08
CA ASP A 132 14.89 -17.12 6.17
C ASP A 132 14.40 -17.10 4.72
N LYS A 133 13.14 -17.44 4.48
CA LYS A 133 12.54 -17.36 3.15
C LYS A 133 12.57 -15.97 2.56
N ILE A 134 12.27 -14.94 3.35
CA ILE A 134 12.32 -13.54 2.93
C ILE A 134 13.76 -13.11 2.67
N LEU A 135 14.68 -13.41 3.60
CA LEU A 135 16.09 -13.02 3.50
C LEU A 135 16.80 -13.65 2.30
N ASN A 136 16.49 -14.90 1.98
CA ASN A 136 16.99 -15.57 0.79
C ASN A 136 16.49 -14.95 -0.53
N ASN A 137 15.42 -14.14 -0.47
CA ASN A 137 14.83 -13.46 -1.62
C ASN A 137 14.80 -11.92 -1.44
N LEU A 138 15.73 -11.38 -0.67
CA LEU A 138 15.73 -10.00 -0.19
C LEU A 138 15.60 -8.97 -1.31
N SER A 139 16.28 -9.19 -2.45
CA SER A 139 16.20 -8.28 -3.60
C SER A 139 14.78 -8.17 -4.17
N ILE A 140 14.09 -9.31 -4.34
CA ILE A 140 12.71 -9.37 -4.86
C ILE A 140 11.77 -8.70 -3.88
N VAL A 141 11.93 -9.00 -2.60
CA VAL A 141 11.11 -8.43 -1.53
C VAL A 141 11.31 -6.92 -1.44
N THR A 142 12.55 -6.43 -1.44
CA THR A 142 12.85 -4.98 -1.42
C THR A 142 12.21 -4.24 -2.61
N GLN A 143 12.30 -4.80 -3.81
CA GLN A 143 11.64 -4.22 -4.98
C GLN A 143 10.12 -4.22 -4.83
N GLY A 144 9.55 -5.29 -4.29
CA GLY A 144 8.12 -5.39 -3.98
C GLY A 144 7.68 -4.30 -3.00
N GLN A 145 8.44 -4.11 -1.92
CA GLN A 145 8.19 -3.09 -0.90
C GLN A 145 8.23 -1.66 -1.48
N ASN A 146 9.10 -1.43 -2.45
CA ASN A 146 9.23 -0.13 -3.09
C ASN A 146 8.15 0.17 -4.14
N ARG A 147 7.29 -0.79 -4.49
CA ARG A 147 6.10 -0.60 -5.34
C ARG A 147 4.86 -0.40 -4.49
N ARG A 148 4.70 0.76 -3.88
CA ARG A 148 3.65 1.03 -2.90
C ARG A 148 3.01 2.40 -3.05
N VAL A 149 1.91 2.60 -2.36
CA VAL A 149 1.34 3.91 -2.04
C VAL A 149 1.30 4.03 -0.53
N ASP A 150 1.98 5.02 0.02
CA ASP A 150 1.90 5.37 1.43
C ASP A 150 0.72 6.33 1.62
N ILE A 151 -0.16 6.04 2.58
CA ILE A 151 -1.33 6.87 2.89
C ILE A 151 -1.14 7.45 4.29
N THR A 152 -1.18 8.77 4.39
CA THR A 152 -0.94 9.50 5.62
C THR A 152 -2.10 10.45 5.90
N LEU A 153 -2.64 10.43 7.13
CA LEU A 153 -3.61 11.44 7.57
C LEU A 153 -2.87 12.74 7.87
N SER A 154 -3.30 13.82 7.22
CA SER A 154 -2.79 15.17 7.43
C SER A 154 -3.84 16.03 8.15
N GLY A 155 -3.41 17.04 8.88
CA GLY A 155 -4.30 17.96 9.63
C GLY A 155 -4.28 17.73 11.14
N THR A 156 -3.59 16.69 11.62
CA THR A 156 -3.44 16.43 13.07
C THR A 156 -2.22 17.10 13.69
N GLY A 157 -1.35 17.72 12.88
CA GLY A 157 -0.06 18.26 13.34
C GLY A 157 0.94 17.20 13.79
N GLN A 158 0.56 15.94 13.75
CA GLN A 158 1.42 14.81 14.12
C GLN A 158 2.19 14.31 12.89
N GLN A 159 3.49 14.10 13.06
CA GLN A 159 4.30 13.39 12.06
C GLN A 159 3.87 11.92 12.04
N PRO A 160 3.68 11.32 10.85
CA PRO A 160 3.35 9.91 10.77
C PRO A 160 4.50 9.08 11.34
N VAL A 161 4.26 8.40 12.44
CA VAL A 161 5.19 7.40 12.96
C VAL A 161 4.99 6.14 12.13
N ARG A 162 5.90 5.85 11.20
CA ARG A 162 5.93 4.57 10.50
C ARG A 162 6.16 3.47 11.52
N GLN A 163 5.09 2.84 11.96
CA GLN A 163 5.19 1.78 12.95
C GLN A 163 5.78 0.49 12.36
N PHE A 164 5.50 0.17 11.11
CA PHE A 164 6.12 -0.91 10.35
C PHE A 164 6.08 -0.58 8.85
N PRO A 165 7.15 -0.04 8.27
CA PRO A 165 7.21 0.24 6.82
C PRO A 165 7.27 -1.05 5.99
N PHE A 166 7.42 -2.22 6.63
CA PHE A 166 7.52 -3.54 6.02
C PHE A 166 6.25 -4.34 6.27
N ASN A 167 5.55 -4.74 5.21
CA ASN A 167 4.44 -5.67 5.30
C ASN A 167 4.94 -7.10 5.03
N ALA A 168 5.01 -7.90 6.10
CA ALA A 168 5.51 -9.27 6.07
C ALA A 168 4.59 -10.20 5.25
N GLU A 169 3.28 -10.07 5.36
CA GLU A 169 2.31 -10.90 4.64
C GLU A 169 2.43 -10.72 3.13
N ASP A 170 2.54 -9.46 2.68
CA ASP A 170 2.76 -9.18 1.27
C ASP A 170 4.12 -9.69 0.77
N ALA A 171 5.16 -9.68 1.61
CA ALA A 171 6.46 -10.24 1.26
C ALA A 171 6.36 -11.75 1.06
N LEU A 172 5.68 -12.46 1.94
CA LEU A 172 5.46 -13.90 1.84
C LEU A 172 4.58 -14.25 0.64
N THR A 173 3.56 -13.44 0.34
CA THR A 173 2.70 -13.60 -0.84
C THR A 173 3.48 -13.43 -2.14
N LEU A 174 4.43 -12.48 -2.20
CA LEU A 174 5.33 -12.31 -3.35
C LEU A 174 6.21 -13.54 -3.60
N LEU A 175 6.55 -14.28 -2.55
CA LEU A 175 7.43 -15.46 -2.59
C LEU A 175 6.65 -16.77 -2.67
N SER A 176 5.32 -16.74 -2.56
CA SER A 176 4.50 -17.93 -2.76
C SER A 176 4.47 -18.30 -4.24
N PRO A 177 4.48 -19.62 -4.58
CA PRO A 177 4.25 -20.05 -5.96
C PRO A 177 2.91 -19.44 -6.42
N LYS A 178 2.90 -18.81 -7.60
CA LYS A 178 1.63 -18.47 -8.24
C LYS A 178 0.87 -19.77 -8.41
N GLU A 179 -0.26 -19.92 -7.73
CA GLU A 179 -1.21 -20.94 -8.13
C GLU A 179 -1.51 -20.69 -9.60
N ALA A 180 -1.08 -21.63 -10.44
CA ALA A 180 -1.34 -21.61 -11.87
C ALA A 180 -2.86 -21.50 -12.01
N GLY A 181 -3.33 -20.43 -12.66
CA GLY A 181 -4.71 -20.03 -12.72
C GLY A 181 -5.67 -21.21 -12.81
N ALA A 182 -6.43 -21.43 -11.75
CA ALA A 182 -7.56 -22.32 -11.75
C ALA A 182 -8.61 -21.74 -12.70
N ASN A 183 -8.71 -22.36 -13.86
CA ASN A 183 -9.83 -22.45 -14.79
C ASN A 183 -11.08 -21.61 -14.44
N LEU A 184 -11.19 -20.45 -15.04
CA LEU A 184 -12.47 -19.86 -15.42
C LEU A 184 -12.77 -20.23 -16.88
N SER A 185 -12.97 -21.50 -17.13
CA SER A 185 -13.48 -21.98 -18.42
C SER A 185 -14.18 -23.32 -18.26
N ALA A 186 -15.33 -23.31 -17.61
CA ALA A 186 -16.35 -24.37 -17.76
C ALA A 186 -17.67 -23.86 -17.17
N GLU A 187 -18.37 -22.97 -17.85
CA GLU A 187 -19.85 -22.90 -17.81
C GLU A 187 -20.33 -21.88 -18.83
N ASN A 188 -20.28 -22.27 -20.08
CA ASN A 188 -21.17 -21.70 -21.08
C ASN A 188 -21.27 -22.65 -22.28
N LYS A 189 -21.91 -23.81 -22.06
CA LYS A 189 -22.53 -24.63 -23.11
C LYS A 189 -23.67 -25.43 -22.47
N ARG A 190 -24.84 -24.84 -22.48
CA ARG A 190 -26.10 -25.54 -22.81
C ARG A 190 -27.21 -24.49 -23.00
#